data_16a632b2f7324f9887ba50ff1088b354
#
_entry.id   16a632b2f7324f9887ba50ff1088b354
#
_cell.length_a   1.000
_cell.length_b   1.000
_cell.length_c   1.000
_cell.angle_alpha   90.00
_cell.angle_beta   90.00
_cell.angle_gamma   90.00
#
_symmetry.space_group_name_H-M   'P 1'
#
loop_
_entity.id
_entity.type
_entity.pdbx_description
1 polymer ?
#
loop_
_entity_poly.entity_id
_entity_poly.type
_entity_poly.pdbx_seq_one_letter_code
_entity_poly.pdbx_strand_id
1 'polypeptide(L)'
;MGNSNGTSSARPGDLKDFATNSRAADEALRAVPGQLEGYCLDFATSCSWATLDASSVLSGYRQWLLANEEDAKWAQTVGQAFEDAGGSGEVSALPDSAVEAVLAGAGVSSQRADIVIDPPTAYGSPPTTGYSDDPVNTSTGAFLEVEEDLGFAGASGSLAWTRSYSSLNPVVGAFGRGWSSWAEVGLVLTGDAARLTLPDGRVVVFPRAGRGWGRAEGESLWLERAPASQDGASQDGAGQADGPGGARLDGARPDGDEDVAQGGGYVVSSSWGLRWRIDSVGRVVHAGAGPGTGVTLSWEGERLVRLTHERGRFVDLSWEGGRVVGAVSSDGRRVVYDYDEVGRLVGVVRPVGSRTYRWDEASLLAQVVDADGVVEVTNTFDQTGRVTTQRSPFGRTTRYSYLAGGVTATSDEDGSRGNTWIHDRRGRLVGVVDAQGRRQSMGYDRWGNKVMVRTRDGQATACVFDDRGRIVLRRLPSGARQAWEWDELDRLVSATVTGADDGAGGAGVEAVTRFVYEGPA
;
A
#
# COMPACT_ATOMS: atom_id res chain seq x y z
N MET A 1 21.43 5.77 26.47
CA MET A 1 22.59 6.39 25.82
C MET A 1 23.30 5.28 25.05
N GLY A 2 22.94 5.08 23.81
CA GLY A 2 23.59 4.12 22.91
C GLY A 2 24.82 4.81 22.31
N ASN A 3 25.98 4.17 22.43
CA ASN A 3 27.18 4.58 21.72
C ASN A 3 26.94 4.41 20.21
N SER A 4 26.64 5.48 19.50
CA SER A 4 26.69 5.47 18.04
C SER A 4 28.15 5.63 17.62
N ASN A 5 28.80 4.53 17.29
CA ASN A 5 30.10 4.52 16.59
C ASN A 5 29.91 4.72 15.07
N GLY A 6 28.84 5.38 14.66
CA GLY A 6 28.53 5.66 13.27
C GLY A 6 29.29 6.86 12.73
N THR A 7 29.39 6.94 11.42
CA THR A 7 29.95 8.06 10.68
C THR A 7 28.94 8.49 9.63
N SER A 8 28.51 9.76 9.70
CA SER A 8 27.68 10.38 8.68
C SER A 8 28.53 11.00 7.59
N SER A 9 28.05 10.97 6.35
CA SER A 9 28.69 11.63 5.21
C SER A 9 27.69 12.45 4.42
N ALA A 10 28.10 13.64 3.98
CA ALA A 10 27.27 14.52 3.18
C ALA A 10 28.11 15.42 2.27
N ARG A 11 27.46 16.00 1.25
CA ARG A 11 27.97 17.15 0.50
C ARG A 11 27.43 18.43 1.14
N PRO A 12 28.28 19.28 1.72
CA PRO A 12 27.82 20.49 2.41
C PRO A 12 26.99 21.41 1.51
N GLY A 13 27.36 21.54 0.24
CA GLY A 13 26.65 22.35 -0.76
C GLY A 13 25.20 21.91 -0.92
N ASP A 14 24.96 20.62 -1.10
CA ASP A 14 23.60 20.09 -1.31
C ASP A 14 22.67 20.37 -0.12
N LEU A 15 23.20 20.29 1.11
CA LEU A 15 22.44 20.60 2.33
C LEU A 15 22.10 22.10 2.44
N LYS A 16 23.03 22.98 2.09
CA LYS A 16 22.84 24.43 2.08
C LYS A 16 21.88 24.86 0.97
N ASP A 17 21.98 24.25 -0.21
CA ASP A 17 21.06 24.48 -1.32
C ASP A 17 19.65 24.02 -0.97
N PHE A 18 19.51 22.86 -0.32
CA PHE A 18 18.23 22.41 0.22
C PHE A 18 17.62 23.45 1.17
N ALA A 19 18.38 23.92 2.16
CA ALA A 19 17.91 24.90 3.13
C ALA A 19 17.47 26.22 2.46
N THR A 20 18.22 26.67 1.48
CA THR A 20 17.93 27.90 0.72
C THR A 20 16.68 27.75 -0.13
N ASN A 21 16.58 26.67 -0.89
CA ASN A 21 15.44 26.40 -1.77
C ASN A 21 14.16 26.13 -0.97
N SER A 22 14.27 25.43 0.18
CA SER A 22 13.14 25.18 1.08
C SER A 22 12.57 26.49 1.62
N ARG A 23 13.40 27.41 2.10
CA ARG A 23 12.95 28.72 2.58
C ARG A 23 12.34 29.58 1.48
N ALA A 24 12.88 29.55 0.27
CA ALA A 24 12.30 30.26 -0.87
C ALA A 24 10.90 29.71 -1.23
N ALA A 25 10.71 28.39 -1.15
CA ALA A 25 9.41 27.77 -1.36
C ALA A 25 8.42 28.14 -0.24
N ASP A 26 8.85 28.15 1.02
CA ASP A 26 8.04 28.54 2.15
C ASP A 26 7.57 29.99 2.07
N GLU A 27 8.45 30.89 1.67
CA GLU A 27 8.08 32.30 1.48
C GLU A 27 6.99 32.46 0.42
N ALA A 28 7.09 31.71 -0.70
CA ALA A 28 6.06 31.72 -1.74
C ALA A 28 4.70 31.17 -1.26
N LEU A 29 4.72 30.26 -0.28
CA LEU A 29 3.53 29.59 0.24
C LEU A 29 2.95 30.26 1.50
N ARG A 30 3.67 31.16 2.14
CA ARG A 30 3.30 31.81 3.42
C ARG A 30 1.96 32.53 3.40
N ALA A 31 1.60 33.11 2.26
CA ALA A 31 0.33 33.83 2.11
C ALA A 31 -0.89 32.92 1.90
N VAL A 32 -0.70 31.66 1.53
CA VAL A 32 -1.79 30.74 1.13
C VAL A 32 -2.80 30.49 2.24
N PRO A 33 -2.41 30.25 3.52
CA PRO A 33 -3.39 30.08 4.59
C PRO A 33 -4.33 31.26 4.76
N GLY A 34 -3.81 32.50 4.70
CA GLY A 34 -4.63 33.71 4.80
C GLY A 34 -5.58 33.90 3.62
N GLN A 35 -5.14 33.56 2.41
CA GLN A 35 -6.01 33.57 1.22
C GLN A 35 -7.13 32.54 1.35
N LEU A 36 -6.82 31.33 1.83
CA LEU A 36 -7.81 30.29 2.04
C LEU A 36 -8.83 30.67 3.13
N GLU A 37 -8.39 31.31 4.22
CA GLU A 37 -9.28 31.88 5.25
C GLU A 37 -10.22 32.93 4.65
N GLY A 38 -9.71 33.81 3.78
CA GLY A 38 -10.51 34.80 3.05
C GLY A 38 -11.60 34.12 2.21
N TYR A 39 -11.27 33.12 1.42
CA TYR A 39 -12.26 32.39 0.63
C TYR A 39 -13.29 31.63 1.48
N CYS A 40 -12.89 31.09 2.62
CA CYS A 40 -13.84 30.45 3.54
C CYS A 40 -14.82 31.48 4.14
N LEU A 41 -14.35 32.67 4.45
CA LEU A 41 -15.19 33.78 4.95
C LEU A 41 -16.15 34.28 3.86
N ASP A 42 -15.67 34.45 2.64
CA ASP A 42 -16.49 34.84 1.49
C ASP A 42 -17.58 33.79 1.21
N PHE A 43 -17.23 32.50 1.30
CA PHE A 43 -18.20 31.42 1.20
C PHE A 43 -19.26 31.50 2.30
N ALA A 44 -18.85 31.66 3.56
CA ALA A 44 -19.75 31.72 4.70
C ALA A 44 -20.71 32.94 4.62
N THR A 45 -20.26 34.04 4.03
CA THR A 45 -21.11 35.24 3.83
C THR A 45 -22.07 35.11 2.65
N SER A 46 -21.68 34.33 1.63
CA SER A 46 -22.45 34.19 0.39
C SER A 46 -23.37 32.96 0.37
N CYS A 47 -23.14 31.98 1.26
CA CYS A 47 -23.82 30.70 1.28
C CYS A 47 -24.48 30.44 2.63
N SER A 48 -25.82 30.58 2.68
CA SER A 48 -26.59 30.39 3.94
C SER A 48 -27.05 28.94 4.16
N TRP A 49 -26.87 28.07 3.20
CA TRP A 49 -27.38 26.68 3.21
C TRP A 49 -26.29 25.63 3.44
N ALA A 50 -25.01 26.02 3.49
CA ALA A 50 -23.88 25.13 3.77
C ALA A 50 -22.85 25.84 4.65
N THR A 51 -22.07 25.06 5.39
CA THR A 51 -20.90 25.52 6.14
C THR A 51 -19.65 24.85 5.63
N LEU A 52 -18.56 25.61 5.49
CA LEU A 52 -17.24 25.09 5.12
C LEU A 52 -16.31 25.23 6.31
N ASP A 53 -15.89 24.11 6.89
CA ASP A 53 -14.86 24.08 7.94
C ASP A 53 -13.51 23.69 7.34
N ALA A 54 -12.60 24.65 7.25
CA ALA A 54 -11.23 24.47 6.80
C ALA A 54 -10.21 24.53 7.94
N SER A 55 -10.65 24.56 9.19
CA SER A 55 -9.78 24.77 10.36
C SER A 55 -8.66 23.74 10.48
N SER A 56 -8.95 22.46 10.24
CA SER A 56 -7.96 21.37 10.25
C SER A 56 -6.94 21.50 9.13
N VAL A 57 -7.36 21.90 7.93
CA VAL A 57 -6.47 22.12 6.78
C VAL A 57 -5.55 23.30 7.05
N LEU A 58 -6.10 24.40 7.55
CA LEU A 58 -5.34 25.62 7.86
C LEU A 58 -4.32 25.39 8.98
N SER A 59 -4.71 24.69 10.06
CA SER A 59 -3.80 24.36 11.14
C SER A 59 -2.69 23.41 10.69
N GLY A 60 -3.03 22.39 9.92
CA GLY A 60 -2.07 21.44 9.33
C GLY A 60 -1.08 22.13 8.38
N TYR A 61 -1.55 23.08 7.56
CA TYR A 61 -0.71 23.86 6.67
C TYR A 61 0.30 24.72 7.43
N ARG A 62 -0.16 25.42 8.48
CA ARG A 62 0.72 26.24 9.35
C ARG A 62 1.76 25.38 10.07
N GLN A 63 1.36 24.22 10.60
CA GLN A 63 2.30 23.28 11.23
C GLN A 63 3.33 22.75 10.22
N TRP A 64 2.92 22.49 8.98
CA TRP A 64 3.83 22.08 7.94
C TRP A 64 4.88 23.15 7.60
N LEU A 65 4.50 24.43 7.49
CA LEU A 65 5.45 25.52 7.28
C LEU A 65 6.47 25.65 8.42
N LEU A 66 6.02 25.49 9.68
CA LEU A 66 6.92 25.50 10.83
C LEU A 66 7.89 24.32 10.80
N ALA A 67 7.42 23.12 10.51
CA ALA A 67 8.27 21.93 10.42
C ALA A 67 9.29 22.06 9.29
N ASN A 68 8.91 22.65 8.16
CA ASN A 68 9.79 22.85 7.01
C ASN A 68 10.92 23.85 7.32
N GLU A 69 10.63 24.92 8.06
CA GLU A 69 11.67 25.87 8.55
C GLU A 69 12.65 25.19 9.52
N GLU A 70 12.15 24.32 10.43
CA GLU A 70 13.03 23.53 11.29
C GLU A 70 13.93 22.59 10.48
N ASP A 71 13.40 22.00 9.41
CA ASP A 71 14.14 21.15 8.48
C ASP A 71 15.22 21.91 7.74
N ALA A 72 14.89 23.09 7.25
CA ALA A 72 15.84 23.98 6.61
C ALA A 72 16.96 24.41 7.58
N LYS A 73 16.63 24.73 8.82
CA LYS A 73 17.59 25.05 9.87
C LYS A 73 18.51 23.87 10.18
N TRP A 74 17.95 22.66 10.29
CA TRP A 74 18.71 21.44 10.51
C TRP A 74 19.71 21.22 9.37
N ALA A 75 19.25 21.23 8.11
CA ALA A 75 20.10 21.03 6.94
C ALA A 75 21.21 22.07 6.82
N GLN A 76 20.93 23.33 7.13
CA GLN A 76 21.92 24.40 7.15
C GLN A 76 22.97 24.18 8.23
N THR A 77 22.54 23.78 9.45
CA THR A 77 23.45 23.54 10.58
C THR A 77 24.38 22.37 10.31
N VAL A 78 23.84 21.27 9.80
CA VAL A 78 24.63 20.09 9.43
C VAL A 78 25.54 20.39 8.24
N GLY A 79 25.06 21.07 7.20
CA GLY A 79 25.87 21.49 6.07
C GLY A 79 27.06 22.36 6.48
N GLN A 80 26.86 23.27 7.42
CA GLN A 80 27.94 24.10 7.96
C GLN A 80 28.96 23.25 8.73
N ALA A 81 28.52 22.28 9.55
CA ALA A 81 29.44 21.40 10.28
C ALA A 81 30.31 20.57 9.35
N PHE A 82 29.78 20.04 8.27
CA PHE A 82 30.55 19.31 7.27
C PHE A 82 31.50 20.19 6.49
N GLU A 83 31.14 21.45 6.21
CA GLU A 83 32.06 22.43 5.58
C GLU A 83 33.22 22.81 6.51
N ASP A 84 32.92 23.10 7.79
CA ASP A 84 33.91 23.44 8.81
C ASP A 84 34.89 22.28 9.06
N ALA A 85 34.46 21.04 8.83
CA ALA A 85 35.32 19.84 8.89
C ALA A 85 36.20 19.61 7.64
N GLY A 86 36.22 20.55 6.69
CA GLY A 86 37.05 20.53 5.51
C GLY A 86 36.39 20.03 4.22
N GLY A 87 35.07 19.93 4.20
CA GLY A 87 34.27 19.57 3.01
C GLY A 87 34.08 20.74 2.06
N SER A 88 35.02 21.00 1.16
CA SER A 88 34.86 21.99 0.10
C SER A 88 34.38 21.32 -1.21
N GLY A 89 33.06 21.15 -1.36
CA GLY A 89 32.44 20.70 -2.63
C GLY A 89 32.41 19.19 -2.87
N GLU A 90 33.14 18.39 -2.11
CA GLU A 90 33.09 16.92 -2.15
C GLU A 90 32.38 16.33 -0.92
N VAL A 91 32.12 15.02 -0.97
CA VAL A 91 31.56 14.30 0.18
C VAL A 91 32.55 14.34 1.33
N SER A 92 32.14 14.89 2.47
CA SER A 92 32.90 14.83 3.72
C SER A 92 32.20 13.93 4.73
N ALA A 93 32.98 13.41 5.69
CA ALA A 93 32.51 12.49 6.70
C ALA A 93 32.80 13.02 8.10
N LEU A 94 31.80 12.93 8.99
CA LEU A 94 31.92 13.28 10.41
C LEU A 94 31.42 12.13 11.27
N PRO A 95 31.99 11.90 12.47
CA PRO A 95 31.35 11.03 13.45
C PRO A 95 29.95 11.52 13.82
N ASP A 96 29.01 10.61 13.97
CA ASP A 96 27.62 10.96 14.33
C ASP A 96 27.54 11.79 15.60
N SER A 97 28.40 11.49 16.58
CA SER A 97 28.53 12.27 17.83
C SER A 97 28.96 13.73 17.62
N ALA A 98 29.73 14.01 16.58
CA ALA A 98 30.10 15.38 16.24
C ALA A 98 28.95 16.14 15.61
N VAL A 99 28.16 15.47 14.74
CA VAL A 99 26.93 16.02 14.16
C VAL A 99 25.90 16.32 15.26
N GLU A 100 25.68 15.37 16.18
CA GLU A 100 24.80 15.56 17.34
C GLU A 100 25.22 16.73 18.23
N ALA A 101 26.52 16.88 18.49
CA ALA A 101 27.03 17.98 19.31
C ALA A 101 26.81 19.35 18.66
N VAL A 102 26.98 19.46 17.33
CA VAL A 102 26.72 20.70 16.58
C VAL A 102 25.23 21.05 16.57
N LEU A 103 24.35 20.07 16.36
CA LEU A 103 22.89 20.26 16.41
C LEU A 103 22.45 20.71 17.79
N ALA A 104 22.94 20.06 18.86
CA ALA A 104 22.64 20.43 20.25
C ALA A 104 23.12 21.86 20.56
N GLY A 105 24.34 22.23 20.14
CA GLY A 105 24.88 23.57 20.29
C GLY A 105 24.08 24.65 19.57
N ALA A 106 23.45 24.32 18.44
CA ALA A 106 22.57 25.21 17.68
C ALA A 106 21.12 25.22 18.19
N GLY A 107 20.77 24.42 19.20
CA GLY A 107 19.41 24.26 19.69
C GLY A 107 18.49 23.61 18.64
N VAL A 108 19.04 22.74 17.81
CA VAL A 108 18.32 21.99 16.77
C VAL A 108 18.18 20.53 17.21
N SER A 109 16.98 19.97 17.15
CA SER A 109 16.76 18.57 17.49
C SER A 109 17.52 17.65 16.53
N SER A 110 18.27 16.70 17.07
CA SER A 110 18.88 15.61 16.29
C SER A 110 17.86 14.55 15.90
N GLN A 111 16.76 14.46 16.67
CA GLN A 111 15.69 13.53 16.40
C GLN A 111 14.63 14.19 15.53
N ARG A 112 14.43 13.65 14.36
CA ARG A 112 13.32 13.99 13.48
C ARG A 112 12.24 12.93 13.65
N ALA A 113 10.98 13.36 13.62
CA ALA A 113 9.89 12.41 13.62
C ALA A 113 9.92 11.61 12.31
N ASP A 114 10.23 10.34 12.41
CA ASP A 114 10.07 9.43 11.27
C ASP A 114 8.59 9.34 10.89
N ILE A 115 8.35 9.10 9.61
CA ILE A 115 7.03 8.70 9.16
C ILE A 115 6.72 7.35 9.77
N VAL A 116 5.74 7.31 10.66
CA VAL A 116 5.19 6.06 11.15
C VAL A 116 4.17 5.58 10.13
N ILE A 117 4.54 4.51 9.42
CA ILE A 117 3.62 3.77 8.55
C ILE A 117 3.01 2.68 9.40
N ASP A 118 1.68 2.49 9.32
CA ASP A 118 1.01 1.38 10.01
C ASP A 118 1.60 0.05 9.50
N PRO A 119 2.34 -0.70 10.34
CA PRO A 119 3.00 -1.93 9.93
C PRO A 119 2.09 -2.94 9.20
N PRO A 120 0.82 -3.14 9.61
CA PRO A 120 -0.08 -4.04 8.91
C PRO A 120 -0.36 -3.66 7.45
N THR A 121 -0.32 -2.38 7.10
CA THR A 121 -0.53 -1.93 5.72
C THR A 121 0.76 -1.92 4.90
N ALA A 122 1.91 -2.06 5.55
CA ALA A 122 3.22 -2.00 4.93
C ALA A 122 3.72 -3.34 4.36
N TYR A 123 3.08 -4.46 4.70
CA TYR A 123 3.60 -5.80 4.40
C TYR A 123 3.37 -6.28 2.97
N GLY A 124 2.38 -5.77 2.28
CA GLY A 124 2.10 -6.17 0.91
C GLY A 124 2.46 -5.10 -0.12
N SER A 125 1.71 -5.07 -1.21
CA SER A 125 1.94 -4.17 -2.35
C SER A 125 0.89 -3.05 -2.43
N PRO A 126 0.91 -2.03 -1.54
CA PRO A 126 -0.03 -0.93 -1.62
C PRO A 126 0.04 -0.22 -2.98
N PRO A 127 -1.10 0.04 -3.63
CA PRO A 127 -1.12 0.62 -4.98
C PRO A 127 -0.67 2.08 -5.03
N THR A 128 -0.60 2.75 -3.89
CA THR A 128 -0.25 4.17 -3.76
C THR A 128 1.20 4.43 -3.40
N THR A 129 1.98 3.38 -3.08
CA THR A 129 3.42 3.51 -2.78
C THR A 129 4.27 3.45 -4.05
N GLY A 130 5.60 3.63 -3.90
CA GLY A 130 6.57 3.43 -4.96
C GLY A 130 7.33 2.12 -4.82
N TYR A 131 7.80 1.60 -5.94
CA TYR A 131 8.65 0.43 -6.00
C TYR A 131 9.88 0.73 -6.85
N SER A 132 11.01 0.17 -6.47
CA SER A 132 12.23 0.21 -7.27
C SER A 132 12.73 -1.20 -7.53
N ASP A 133 13.39 -1.38 -8.67
CA ASP A 133 14.03 -2.62 -9.13
C ASP A 133 13.18 -3.91 -8.89
N ASP A 134 13.73 -5.01 -8.37
CA ASP A 134 13.07 -6.31 -8.12
C ASP A 134 12.40 -6.32 -6.74
N PRO A 135 11.07 -6.13 -6.60
CA PRO A 135 10.57 -4.83 -6.17
C PRO A 135 10.89 -4.55 -4.70
N VAL A 136 11.53 -3.45 -4.43
CA VAL A 136 11.69 -2.89 -3.08
C VAL A 136 10.65 -1.79 -2.90
N ASN A 137 9.83 -1.91 -1.86
CA ASN A 137 8.88 -0.88 -1.46
C ASN A 137 9.66 0.35 -0.95
N THR A 138 9.59 1.44 -1.68
CA THR A 138 10.41 2.63 -1.39
C THR A 138 9.94 3.41 -0.16
N SER A 139 8.74 3.15 0.37
CA SER A 139 8.27 3.78 1.61
C SER A 139 8.73 3.04 2.87
N THR A 140 8.84 1.72 2.80
CA THR A 140 9.13 0.86 3.95
C THR A 140 10.50 0.22 3.91
N GLY A 141 11.11 0.10 2.72
CA GLY A 141 12.33 -0.65 2.50
C GLY A 141 12.13 -2.17 2.39
N ALA A 142 10.90 -2.65 2.40
CA ALA A 142 10.61 -4.07 2.28
C ALA A 142 11.01 -4.61 0.90
N PHE A 143 11.72 -5.73 0.86
CA PHE A 143 11.80 -6.57 -0.32
C PHE A 143 10.49 -7.35 -0.46
N LEU A 144 9.93 -7.34 -1.66
CA LEU A 144 8.70 -8.06 -2.00
C LEU A 144 9.01 -9.08 -3.08
N GLU A 145 8.41 -10.27 -2.96
CA GLU A 145 8.45 -11.30 -4.00
C GLU A 145 7.04 -11.84 -4.18
N VAL A 146 6.52 -11.79 -5.42
CA VAL A 146 5.17 -12.26 -5.74
C VAL A 146 5.27 -13.36 -6.77
N GLU A 147 4.77 -14.53 -6.43
CA GLU A 147 4.83 -15.72 -7.26
C GLU A 147 3.43 -16.27 -7.56
N GLU A 148 3.14 -16.49 -8.83
CA GLU A 148 2.00 -17.29 -9.28
C GLU A 148 2.46 -18.72 -9.54
N ASP A 149 2.06 -19.63 -8.67
CA ASP A 149 2.47 -21.04 -8.76
C ASP A 149 1.56 -21.86 -9.66
N LEU A 150 0.26 -21.60 -9.65
CA LEU A 150 -0.74 -22.16 -10.55
C LEU A 150 -1.74 -21.07 -10.96
N GLY A 151 -2.00 -20.96 -12.26
CA GLY A 151 -3.00 -20.03 -12.79
C GLY A 151 -3.74 -20.62 -13.99
N PHE A 152 -4.97 -20.19 -14.13
CA PHE A 152 -5.81 -20.43 -15.29
C PHE A 152 -6.15 -19.09 -15.92
N ALA A 153 -5.47 -18.75 -16.99
CA ALA A 153 -5.79 -17.55 -17.77
C ALA A 153 -7.15 -17.66 -18.45
N GLY A 154 -7.90 -16.59 -18.53
CA GLY A 154 -9.18 -16.54 -19.24
C GLY A 154 -9.83 -15.17 -19.22
N ALA A 155 -10.75 -14.92 -20.15
CA ALA A 155 -11.42 -13.63 -20.35
C ALA A 155 -12.39 -13.24 -19.22
N SER A 156 -12.74 -14.15 -18.32
CA SER A 156 -13.77 -13.95 -17.27
C SER A 156 -13.21 -14.12 -15.86
N GLY A 157 -12.04 -13.63 -15.61
CA GLY A 157 -11.35 -13.76 -14.34
C GLY A 157 -10.40 -14.97 -14.31
N SER A 158 -9.35 -14.85 -13.55
CA SER A 158 -8.34 -15.88 -13.39
C SER A 158 -8.50 -16.57 -12.05
N LEU A 159 -8.50 -17.89 -12.02
CA LEU A 159 -8.19 -18.64 -10.81
C LEU A 159 -6.67 -18.72 -10.73
N ALA A 160 -6.07 -18.10 -9.73
CA ALA A 160 -4.65 -18.12 -9.49
C ALA A 160 -4.35 -18.48 -8.04
N TRP A 161 -3.41 -19.39 -7.84
CA TRP A 161 -2.79 -19.69 -6.56
C TRP A 161 -1.47 -18.94 -6.50
N THR A 162 -1.47 -17.86 -5.73
CA THR A 162 -0.35 -16.93 -5.57
C THR A 162 0.11 -16.87 -4.14
N ARG A 163 1.36 -16.54 -3.95
CA ARG A 163 1.97 -16.22 -2.66
C ARG A 163 2.81 -14.97 -2.77
N SER A 164 2.86 -14.20 -1.70
CA SER A 164 3.59 -12.94 -1.64
C SER A 164 4.50 -12.93 -0.42
N TYR A 165 5.77 -12.61 -0.62
CA TYR A 165 6.74 -12.44 0.43
C TYR A 165 6.97 -10.96 0.72
N SER A 166 7.15 -10.62 1.99
CA SER A 166 7.67 -9.32 2.41
C SER A 166 8.71 -9.50 3.51
N SER A 167 9.88 -8.88 3.35
CA SER A 167 10.96 -8.96 4.33
C SER A 167 10.59 -8.38 5.70
N LEU A 168 9.61 -7.49 5.75
CA LEU A 168 9.12 -6.87 6.99
C LEU A 168 7.94 -7.62 7.62
N ASN A 169 7.33 -8.59 6.93
CA ASN A 169 6.20 -9.33 7.48
C ASN A 169 6.69 -10.35 8.53
N PRO A 170 6.35 -10.18 9.83
CA PRO A 170 6.79 -11.11 10.87
C PRO A 170 5.90 -12.36 10.97
N VAL A 171 4.78 -12.40 10.26
CA VAL A 171 3.79 -13.47 10.35
C VAL A 171 4.36 -14.76 9.78
N VAL A 172 4.11 -15.86 10.48
CA VAL A 172 4.42 -17.21 10.01
C VAL A 172 3.12 -17.82 9.47
N GLY A 173 2.94 -17.75 8.16
CA GLY A 173 1.77 -18.26 7.46
C GLY A 173 1.95 -19.68 6.89
N ALA A 174 1.08 -20.02 5.94
CA ALA A 174 1.04 -21.32 5.25
C ALA A 174 2.33 -21.69 4.51
N PHE A 175 3.15 -20.69 4.16
CA PHE A 175 4.45 -20.88 3.50
C PHE A 175 5.64 -20.51 4.38
N GLY A 176 5.43 -20.35 5.70
CA GLY A 176 6.47 -19.93 6.64
C GLY A 176 6.51 -18.41 6.82
N ARG A 177 7.59 -17.93 7.45
CA ARG A 177 7.73 -16.51 7.80
C ARG A 177 7.84 -15.62 6.58
N GLY A 178 7.14 -14.48 6.62
CA GLY A 178 7.20 -13.45 5.59
C GLY A 178 6.29 -13.68 4.40
N TRP A 179 5.77 -14.91 4.22
CA TRP A 179 4.86 -15.25 3.15
C TRP A 179 3.40 -15.06 3.53
N SER A 180 2.63 -14.63 2.56
CA SER A 180 1.16 -14.50 2.62
C SER A 180 0.52 -15.07 1.35
N SER A 181 -0.71 -15.51 1.46
CA SER A 181 -1.49 -16.10 0.37
C SER A 181 -2.99 -16.00 0.66
N TRP A 182 -3.81 -16.64 -0.15
CA TRP A 182 -5.24 -16.80 0.14
C TRP A 182 -5.52 -17.59 1.44
N ALA A 183 -4.57 -18.34 1.95
CA ALA A 183 -4.73 -19.10 3.19
C ALA A 183 -4.76 -18.21 4.44
N GLU A 184 -4.19 -17.02 4.38
CA GLU A 184 -4.16 -16.03 5.47
C GLU A 184 -5.28 -14.99 5.37
N VAL A 185 -6.08 -15.02 4.29
CA VAL A 185 -7.15 -14.02 4.10
C VAL A 185 -8.26 -14.22 5.11
N GLY A 186 -8.55 -13.16 5.87
CA GLY A 186 -9.59 -13.22 6.88
C GLY A 186 -9.94 -11.87 7.48
N LEU A 187 -11.13 -11.80 8.08
CA LEU A 187 -11.67 -10.62 8.74
C LEU A 187 -11.65 -10.81 10.25
N VAL A 188 -11.01 -9.88 10.96
CA VAL A 188 -11.01 -9.82 12.42
C VAL A 188 -11.75 -8.58 12.86
N LEU A 189 -12.73 -8.75 13.76
CA LEU A 189 -13.50 -7.65 14.35
C LEU A 189 -12.91 -7.27 15.69
N THR A 190 -12.71 -5.97 15.89
CA THR A 190 -12.33 -5.36 17.18
C THR A 190 -13.41 -4.36 17.58
N GLY A 191 -13.37 -3.84 18.81
CA GLY A 191 -14.38 -2.89 19.28
C GLY A 191 -14.41 -1.58 18.47
N ASP A 192 -13.29 -1.16 17.91
CA ASP A 192 -13.08 0.10 17.21
C ASP A 192 -13.01 -0.04 15.67
N ALA A 193 -12.76 -1.24 15.16
CA ALA A 193 -12.57 -1.46 13.73
C ALA A 193 -12.86 -2.90 13.30
N ALA A 194 -12.92 -3.12 11.99
CA ALA A 194 -12.78 -4.42 11.36
C ALA A 194 -11.49 -4.42 10.52
N ARG A 195 -10.72 -5.51 10.58
CA ARG A 195 -9.42 -5.65 9.93
C ARG A 195 -9.47 -6.84 8.97
N LEU A 196 -9.30 -6.56 7.68
CA LEU A 196 -9.27 -7.57 6.62
C LEU A 196 -7.83 -7.78 6.16
N THR A 197 -7.30 -8.99 6.35
CA THR A 197 -6.02 -9.38 5.74
C THR A 197 -6.27 -9.75 4.28
N LEU A 198 -5.48 -9.19 3.37
CA LEU A 198 -5.50 -9.46 1.93
C LEU A 198 -4.50 -10.57 1.55
N PRO A 199 -4.61 -11.19 0.35
CA PRO A 199 -3.70 -12.27 -0.07
C PRO A 199 -2.22 -11.88 -0.12
N ASP A 200 -1.91 -10.60 -0.25
CA ASP A 200 -0.54 -10.07 -0.26
C ASP A 200 -0.02 -9.71 1.16
N GLY A 201 -0.80 -10.00 2.20
CA GLY A 201 -0.46 -9.72 3.60
C GLY A 201 -0.78 -8.31 4.08
N ARG A 202 -1.29 -7.41 3.23
CA ARG A 202 -1.79 -6.11 3.70
C ARG A 202 -3.01 -6.29 4.58
N VAL A 203 -3.17 -5.40 5.54
CA VAL A 203 -4.37 -5.32 6.37
C VAL A 203 -5.12 -4.04 6.07
N VAL A 204 -6.35 -4.19 5.59
CA VAL A 204 -7.29 -3.08 5.35
C VAL A 204 -8.12 -2.87 6.60
N VAL A 205 -8.20 -1.62 7.05
CA VAL A 205 -8.91 -1.26 8.28
C VAL A 205 -10.19 -0.50 7.93
N PHE A 206 -11.32 -1.02 8.42
CA PHE A 206 -12.64 -0.38 8.33
C PHE A 206 -12.97 0.20 9.72
N PRO A 207 -12.91 1.54 9.90
CA PRO A 207 -13.22 2.15 11.20
C PRO A 207 -14.68 1.94 11.59
N ARG A 208 -14.95 1.82 12.87
CA ARG A 208 -16.33 1.71 13.38
C ARG A 208 -17.12 2.97 13.06
N ALA A 209 -18.32 2.83 12.49
CA ALA A 209 -19.22 3.92 12.16
C ALA A 209 -20.66 3.55 12.56
N GLY A 210 -21.13 4.04 13.71
CA GLY A 210 -22.42 3.68 14.26
C GLY A 210 -22.56 2.17 14.48
N ARG A 211 -23.59 1.55 13.90
CA ARG A 211 -23.80 0.09 13.96
C ARG A 211 -23.05 -0.71 12.87
N GLY A 212 -22.33 -0.03 11.98
CA GLY A 212 -21.58 -0.62 10.88
C GLY A 212 -20.13 -0.18 10.86
N TRP A 213 -19.55 -0.14 9.66
CA TRP A 213 -18.19 0.29 9.42
C TRP A 213 -18.14 1.40 8.38
N GLY A 214 -17.18 2.31 8.51
CA GLY A 214 -16.88 3.31 7.49
C GLY A 214 -16.08 2.70 6.32
N ARG A 215 -15.95 3.48 5.25
CA ARG A 215 -15.06 3.15 4.14
C ARG A 215 -13.62 3.00 4.64
N ALA A 216 -12.91 2.01 4.12
CA ALA A 216 -11.50 1.83 4.43
C ALA A 216 -10.65 3.03 3.99
N GLU A 217 -9.80 3.54 4.88
CA GLU A 217 -8.88 4.61 4.52
C GLU A 217 -7.74 4.10 3.63
N GLY A 218 -7.49 4.81 2.53
CA GLY A 218 -6.45 4.43 1.56
C GLY A 218 -6.87 3.36 0.55
N GLU A 219 -8.07 2.79 0.72
CA GLU A 219 -8.63 1.78 -0.16
C GLU A 219 -10.09 2.14 -0.51
N SER A 220 -10.50 1.83 -1.74
CA SER A 220 -11.91 2.00 -2.13
C SER A 220 -12.72 0.74 -1.83
N LEU A 221 -12.72 0.35 -0.55
CA LEU A 221 -13.42 -0.83 -0.04
C LEU A 221 -14.45 -0.45 1.03
N TRP A 222 -15.55 -1.15 1.05
CA TRP A 222 -16.64 -1.06 2.01
C TRP A 222 -16.89 -2.41 2.65
N LEU A 223 -17.23 -2.40 3.92
CA LEU A 223 -17.60 -3.59 4.69
C LEU A 223 -19.04 -3.45 5.19
N GLU A 224 -19.86 -4.45 4.91
CA GLU A 224 -21.26 -4.52 5.34
C GLU A 224 -21.56 -5.88 5.97
N ARG A 225 -22.58 -5.95 6.82
CA ARG A 225 -23.15 -7.26 7.25
C ARG A 225 -23.91 -7.85 6.07
N ALA A 226 -23.71 -9.15 5.83
CA ALA A 226 -24.52 -9.85 4.85
C ALA A 226 -25.99 -9.86 5.32
N PRO A 227 -26.97 -9.63 4.41
CA PRO A 227 -28.36 -9.80 4.76
C PRO A 227 -28.58 -11.25 5.24
N ALA A 228 -29.39 -11.42 6.30
CA ALA A 228 -29.75 -12.76 6.77
C ALA A 228 -30.38 -13.52 5.59
N SER A 229 -29.78 -14.63 5.17
CA SER A 229 -30.32 -15.46 4.10
C SER A 229 -31.66 -16.03 4.54
N GLN A 230 -32.70 -15.81 3.73
CA GLN A 230 -34.03 -16.44 3.92
C GLN A 230 -34.02 -17.95 3.59
N ASP A 231 -32.87 -18.54 3.30
CA ASP A 231 -32.72 -19.95 2.95
C ASP A 231 -32.39 -20.81 4.18
N GLY A 232 -33.30 -20.79 5.15
CA GLY A 232 -33.32 -21.66 6.32
C GLY A 232 -34.55 -22.59 6.30
N ALA A 233 -34.71 -23.36 5.21
CA ALA A 233 -35.69 -24.46 5.23
C ALA A 233 -35.05 -25.73 4.66
N SER A 234 -34.91 -26.73 5.59
CA SER A 234 -34.81 -28.16 5.34
C SER A 234 -33.51 -28.77 4.81
N GLN A 235 -32.74 -29.36 5.73
CA GLN A 235 -32.61 -30.82 5.74
C GLN A 235 -32.08 -31.28 7.11
N ASP A 236 -33.01 -31.78 7.91
CA ASP A 236 -32.73 -32.65 9.05
C ASP A 236 -32.16 -33.98 8.55
N GLY A 237 -31.12 -34.45 9.18
CA GLY A 237 -30.52 -35.75 8.90
C GLY A 237 -29.37 -36.12 9.83
N ALA A 238 -29.71 -36.44 11.06
CA ALA A 238 -29.07 -37.44 11.98
C ALA A 238 -27.55 -37.65 11.98
N GLY A 239 -26.96 -37.48 13.15
CA GLY A 239 -25.65 -38.04 13.48
C GLY A 239 -25.03 -37.44 14.73
N GLN A 240 -25.55 -37.85 15.89
CA GLN A 240 -24.96 -37.62 17.21
C GLN A 240 -23.70 -38.45 17.35
N ALA A 241 -22.56 -37.86 17.66
CA ALA A 241 -21.42 -38.58 18.27
C ALA A 241 -20.71 -37.63 19.26
N ASP A 242 -20.83 -37.99 20.51
CA ASP A 242 -20.09 -37.44 21.66
C ASP A 242 -18.59 -37.72 21.56
N GLY A 243 -17.77 -36.72 21.92
CA GLY A 243 -16.33 -36.92 22.21
C GLY A 243 -15.72 -35.67 22.85
N PRO A 244 -14.84 -35.79 23.86
CA PRO A 244 -14.64 -34.79 24.90
C PRO A 244 -13.47 -33.83 24.69
N GLY A 245 -13.65 -32.61 25.15
CA GLY A 245 -12.63 -31.82 25.86
C GLY A 245 -11.45 -31.26 25.08
N GLY A 246 -11.58 -30.05 24.59
CA GLY A 246 -10.44 -29.20 24.23
C GLY A 246 -10.55 -27.83 24.94
N ALA A 247 -9.49 -27.47 25.64
CA ALA A 247 -9.41 -26.32 26.53
C ALA A 247 -9.70 -24.99 25.83
N ARG A 248 -10.66 -24.22 26.37
CA ARG A 248 -10.90 -22.82 26.05
C ARG A 248 -9.77 -21.99 26.66
N LEU A 249 -9.15 -21.15 25.82
CA LEU A 249 -8.39 -20.00 26.30
C LEU A 249 -9.39 -18.88 26.57
N ASP A 250 -9.61 -18.58 27.85
CA ASP A 250 -10.41 -17.45 28.31
C ASP A 250 -9.69 -16.13 28.03
N GLY A 251 -10.06 -15.49 26.91
CA GLY A 251 -9.84 -14.06 26.69
C GLY A 251 -11.13 -13.32 27.01
N ALA A 252 -11.11 -12.48 28.06
CA ALA A 252 -12.24 -11.70 28.52
C ALA A 252 -12.89 -10.90 27.39
N ARG A 253 -14.19 -11.15 27.14
CA ARG A 253 -15.06 -10.33 26.29
C ARG A 253 -15.45 -9.07 27.07
N PRO A 254 -15.38 -7.86 26.49
CA PRO A 254 -16.06 -6.71 27.05
C PRO A 254 -17.57 -6.85 26.85
N ASP A 255 -18.32 -6.68 27.94
CA ASP A 255 -19.77 -6.67 27.99
C ASP A 255 -20.35 -5.58 27.05
N GLY A 256 -21.28 -5.96 26.16
CA GLY A 256 -22.14 -4.99 25.50
C GLY A 256 -22.55 -5.22 24.05
N ASP A 257 -22.39 -6.39 23.44
CA ASP A 257 -22.92 -6.68 22.10
C ASP A 257 -23.86 -7.91 22.11
N GLU A 258 -25.15 -7.69 22.45
CA GLU A 258 -26.20 -8.71 22.33
C GLU A 258 -26.56 -9.07 20.85
N ASP A 259 -25.93 -8.42 19.87
CA ASP A 259 -26.20 -8.62 18.43
C ASP A 259 -25.34 -9.72 17.75
N VAL A 260 -24.54 -10.48 18.49
CA VAL A 260 -23.66 -11.54 17.93
C VAL A 260 -24.39 -12.84 17.63
N ALA A 261 -25.66 -12.96 17.97
CA ALA A 261 -26.43 -14.22 17.92
C ALA A 261 -27.25 -14.44 16.63
N GLN A 262 -27.12 -13.63 15.57
CA GLN A 262 -27.78 -13.91 14.29
C GLN A 262 -26.72 -14.23 13.23
N GLY A 263 -26.68 -15.48 12.79
CA GLY A 263 -25.72 -16.13 11.91
C GLY A 263 -25.57 -15.54 10.49
N GLY A 264 -25.34 -14.24 10.38
CA GLY A 264 -25.01 -13.55 9.14
C GLY A 264 -23.50 -13.30 9.04
N GLY A 265 -22.91 -13.55 7.87
CA GLY A 265 -21.54 -13.20 7.55
C GLY A 265 -21.37 -11.72 7.16
N TYR A 266 -20.32 -11.43 6.41
CA TYR A 266 -19.99 -10.08 5.97
C TYR A 266 -19.76 -10.04 4.46
N VAL A 267 -19.89 -8.86 3.87
CA VAL A 267 -19.59 -8.60 2.46
C VAL A 267 -18.61 -7.44 2.39
N VAL A 268 -17.48 -7.66 1.71
CA VAL A 268 -16.57 -6.60 1.28
C VAL A 268 -16.85 -6.31 -0.18
N SER A 269 -16.98 -5.04 -0.53
CA SER A 269 -17.24 -4.60 -1.89
C SER A 269 -16.34 -3.42 -2.28
N SER A 270 -16.18 -3.18 -3.59
CA SER A 270 -15.48 -2.03 -4.15
C SER A 270 -16.29 -1.36 -5.25
N SER A 271 -15.96 -0.12 -5.60
CA SER A 271 -16.55 0.60 -6.72
C SER A 271 -16.23 0.02 -8.10
N TRP A 272 -15.24 -0.87 -8.21
CA TRP A 272 -14.88 -1.55 -9.48
C TRP A 272 -15.44 -2.98 -9.56
N GLY A 273 -16.45 -3.32 -8.73
CA GLY A 273 -17.19 -4.57 -8.83
C GLY A 273 -16.64 -5.75 -8.01
N LEU A 274 -15.55 -5.58 -7.26
CA LEU A 274 -15.09 -6.62 -6.34
C LEU A 274 -16.17 -6.88 -5.28
N ARG A 275 -16.44 -8.17 -5.01
CA ARG A 275 -17.36 -8.61 -3.97
C ARG A 275 -16.87 -9.90 -3.32
N TRP A 276 -16.54 -9.82 -2.04
CA TRP A 276 -16.13 -10.97 -1.24
C TRP A 276 -17.19 -11.26 -0.19
N ARG A 277 -17.55 -12.53 -0.04
CA ARG A 277 -18.39 -13.00 1.05
C ARG A 277 -17.52 -13.65 2.12
N ILE A 278 -17.80 -13.29 3.36
CA ILE A 278 -17.04 -13.68 4.55
C ILE A 278 -18.04 -14.34 5.51
N ASP A 279 -17.69 -15.48 6.07
CA ASP A 279 -18.53 -16.19 7.03
C ASP A 279 -18.53 -15.52 8.42
N SER A 280 -19.32 -16.04 9.33
CA SER A 280 -19.47 -15.50 10.69
C SER A 280 -18.22 -15.60 11.56
N VAL A 281 -17.24 -16.44 11.17
CA VAL A 281 -15.96 -16.59 11.87
C VAL A 281 -14.84 -15.78 11.22
N GLY A 282 -15.13 -15.06 10.13
CA GLY A 282 -14.19 -14.16 9.48
C GLY A 282 -13.44 -14.74 8.28
N ARG A 283 -13.76 -15.97 7.80
CA ARG A 283 -13.09 -16.56 6.64
C ARG A 283 -13.76 -16.11 5.35
N VAL A 284 -12.97 -15.76 4.35
CA VAL A 284 -13.49 -15.51 3.00
C VAL A 284 -13.93 -16.84 2.40
N VAL A 285 -15.21 -16.94 2.04
CA VAL A 285 -15.81 -18.13 1.43
C VAL A 285 -16.09 -17.97 -0.06
N HIS A 286 -16.13 -16.74 -0.55
CA HIS A 286 -16.28 -16.42 -1.96
C HIS A 286 -15.63 -15.08 -2.29
N ALA A 287 -14.91 -15.03 -3.40
CA ALA A 287 -14.28 -13.81 -3.92
C ALA A 287 -14.54 -13.69 -5.43
N GLY A 288 -14.97 -12.50 -5.89
CA GLY A 288 -15.23 -12.26 -7.30
C GLY A 288 -15.38 -10.78 -7.62
N ALA A 289 -15.40 -10.44 -8.90
CA ALA A 289 -15.56 -9.08 -9.41
C ALA A 289 -16.67 -9.01 -10.49
N GLY A 290 -17.77 -9.73 -10.27
CA GLY A 290 -18.91 -9.79 -11.18
C GLY A 290 -19.27 -11.21 -11.60
N PRO A 291 -20.35 -11.39 -12.39
CA PRO A 291 -20.82 -12.71 -12.82
C PRO A 291 -19.76 -13.50 -13.59
N GLY A 292 -19.60 -14.77 -13.27
CA GLY A 292 -18.68 -15.67 -13.95
C GLY A 292 -17.19 -15.46 -13.61
N THR A 293 -16.90 -14.65 -12.57
CA THR A 293 -15.52 -14.43 -12.10
C THR A 293 -15.27 -14.95 -10.68
N GLY A 294 -16.31 -15.53 -10.06
CA GLY A 294 -16.29 -15.94 -8.67
C GLY A 294 -15.40 -17.15 -8.41
N VAL A 295 -14.69 -17.11 -7.30
CA VAL A 295 -13.90 -18.21 -6.74
C VAL A 295 -14.46 -18.53 -5.35
N THR A 296 -14.88 -19.77 -5.13
CA THR A 296 -15.30 -20.29 -3.84
C THR A 296 -14.08 -20.85 -3.12
N LEU A 297 -13.92 -20.48 -1.86
CA LEU A 297 -12.86 -20.96 -0.96
C LEU A 297 -13.45 -21.99 0.00
N SER A 298 -12.92 -23.21 -0.01
CA SER A 298 -13.34 -24.30 0.87
C SER A 298 -12.35 -24.49 2.00
N TRP A 299 -12.85 -24.59 3.23
CA TRP A 299 -12.04 -24.64 4.44
C TRP A 299 -12.31 -25.92 5.23
N GLU A 300 -11.26 -26.52 5.77
CA GLU A 300 -11.32 -27.58 6.78
C GLU A 300 -10.73 -27.04 8.08
N GLY A 301 -11.59 -26.69 9.04
CA GLY A 301 -11.16 -25.93 10.21
C GLY A 301 -10.60 -24.58 9.81
N GLU A 302 -9.34 -24.31 10.14
CA GLU A 302 -8.61 -23.07 9.78
C GLU A 302 -7.79 -23.22 8.50
N ARG A 303 -7.83 -24.35 7.80
CA ARG A 303 -7.04 -24.61 6.60
C ARG A 303 -7.86 -24.41 5.35
N LEU A 304 -7.39 -23.58 4.46
CA LEU A 304 -7.90 -23.49 3.09
C LEU A 304 -7.48 -24.76 2.34
N VAL A 305 -8.44 -25.55 1.87
CA VAL A 305 -8.14 -26.82 1.19
C VAL A 305 -8.41 -26.79 -0.31
N ARG A 306 -9.27 -25.90 -0.77
CA ARG A 306 -9.61 -25.77 -2.19
C ARG A 306 -10.07 -24.38 -2.57
N LEU A 307 -9.65 -23.95 -3.77
CA LEU A 307 -10.23 -22.82 -4.48
C LEU A 307 -10.96 -23.35 -5.71
N THR A 308 -12.23 -22.99 -5.90
CA THR A 308 -13.03 -23.45 -7.03
C THR A 308 -13.64 -22.25 -7.77
N HIS A 309 -13.28 -22.09 -9.02
CA HIS A 309 -13.89 -21.08 -9.90
C HIS A 309 -15.29 -21.51 -10.33
N GLU A 310 -16.22 -20.56 -10.51
CA GLU A 310 -17.63 -20.79 -10.94
C GLU A 310 -17.74 -21.66 -12.20
N ARG A 311 -16.71 -21.69 -13.06
CA ARG A 311 -16.65 -22.53 -14.28
C ARG A 311 -16.07 -23.92 -14.03
N GLY A 312 -15.95 -24.37 -12.80
CA GLY A 312 -15.57 -25.73 -12.42
C GLY A 312 -14.06 -25.99 -12.36
N ARG A 313 -13.19 -25.03 -12.69
CA ARG A 313 -11.74 -25.16 -12.46
C ARG A 313 -11.42 -25.03 -10.98
N PHE A 314 -10.45 -25.79 -10.49
CA PHE A 314 -10.08 -25.75 -9.09
C PHE A 314 -8.58 -25.93 -8.86
N VAL A 315 -8.14 -25.57 -7.66
CA VAL A 315 -6.83 -25.87 -7.09
C VAL A 315 -7.05 -26.48 -5.71
N ASP A 316 -6.55 -27.71 -5.52
CA ASP A 316 -6.51 -28.42 -4.23
C ASP A 316 -5.19 -28.16 -3.53
N LEU A 317 -5.22 -27.98 -2.22
CA LEU A 317 -4.06 -27.74 -1.38
C LEU A 317 -3.82 -28.93 -0.43
N SER A 318 -2.57 -29.35 -0.31
CA SER A 318 -2.14 -30.38 0.62
C SER A 318 -1.33 -29.75 1.76
N TRP A 319 -1.62 -30.16 3.00
CA TRP A 319 -1.03 -29.59 4.20
C TRP A 319 -0.28 -30.63 5.03
N GLU A 320 0.88 -30.22 5.55
CA GLU A 320 1.64 -30.99 6.54
C GLU A 320 2.25 -30.04 7.59
N GLY A 321 2.17 -30.39 8.87
CA GLY A 321 2.78 -29.59 9.94
C GLY A 321 2.35 -28.12 10.01
N GLY A 322 1.14 -27.77 9.52
CA GLY A 322 0.65 -26.40 9.48
C GLY A 322 1.13 -25.58 8.27
N ARG A 323 1.76 -26.24 7.27
CA ARG A 323 2.22 -25.63 6.01
C ARG A 323 1.61 -26.28 4.79
N VAL A 324 1.46 -25.51 3.72
CA VAL A 324 1.11 -26.05 2.42
C VAL A 324 2.34 -26.73 1.82
N VAL A 325 2.24 -28.03 1.55
CA VAL A 325 3.31 -28.83 0.94
C VAL A 325 3.06 -29.15 -0.52
N GLY A 326 1.85 -28.91 -1.03
CA GLY A 326 1.52 -29.14 -2.42
C GLY A 326 0.24 -28.45 -2.86
N ALA A 327 0.15 -28.20 -4.16
CA ALA A 327 -1.06 -27.74 -4.83
C ALA A 327 -1.28 -28.54 -6.12
N VAL A 328 -2.54 -28.87 -6.43
CA VAL A 328 -2.92 -29.63 -7.62
C VAL A 328 -4.09 -28.94 -8.30
N SER A 329 -3.93 -28.57 -9.57
CA SER A 329 -5.00 -27.97 -10.35
C SER A 329 -5.89 -28.99 -11.06
N SER A 330 -7.11 -28.60 -11.42
CA SER A 330 -8.10 -29.44 -12.10
C SER A 330 -7.65 -30.02 -13.44
N ASP A 331 -6.61 -29.45 -14.07
CA ASP A 331 -5.98 -29.96 -15.30
C ASP A 331 -4.77 -30.87 -15.04
N GLY A 332 -4.52 -31.21 -13.76
CA GLY A 332 -3.48 -32.15 -13.35
C GLY A 332 -2.09 -31.56 -13.13
N ARG A 333 -1.91 -30.25 -13.31
CA ARG A 333 -0.64 -29.58 -12.97
C ARG A 333 -0.43 -29.62 -11.46
N ARG A 334 0.83 -29.81 -11.04
CA ARG A 334 1.22 -29.97 -9.64
C ARG A 334 2.31 -29.00 -9.27
N VAL A 335 2.27 -28.53 -8.02
CA VAL A 335 3.32 -27.75 -7.37
C VAL A 335 3.69 -28.45 -6.06
N VAL A 336 4.97 -28.49 -5.76
CA VAL A 336 5.52 -29.07 -4.51
C VAL A 336 6.34 -27.99 -3.84
N TYR A 337 6.19 -27.87 -2.53
CA TYR A 337 6.86 -26.90 -1.69
C TYR A 337 7.78 -27.60 -0.69
N ASP A 338 9.05 -27.20 -0.68
CA ASP A 338 10.09 -27.78 0.18
C ASP A 338 10.50 -26.76 1.24
N TYR A 339 10.68 -27.25 2.47
CA TYR A 339 11.03 -26.45 3.63
C TYR A 339 12.30 -26.95 4.29
N ASP A 340 13.07 -26.05 4.88
CA ASP A 340 14.20 -26.43 5.74
C ASP A 340 13.74 -26.84 7.15
N GLU A 341 14.70 -27.28 7.98
CA GLU A 341 14.44 -27.78 9.34
C GLU A 341 13.79 -26.72 10.27
N VAL A 342 14.00 -25.42 10.01
CA VAL A 342 13.38 -24.33 10.76
C VAL A 342 12.06 -23.86 10.15
N GLY A 343 11.67 -24.46 9.02
CA GLY A 343 10.39 -24.26 8.36
C GLY A 343 10.33 -23.05 7.44
N ARG A 344 11.45 -22.61 6.87
CA ARG A 344 11.51 -21.61 5.81
C ARG A 344 11.33 -22.29 4.46
N LEU A 345 10.55 -21.69 3.56
CA LEU A 345 10.40 -22.17 2.19
C LEU A 345 11.75 -22.07 1.47
N VAL A 346 12.28 -23.18 1.00
CA VAL A 346 13.59 -23.23 0.31
C VAL A 346 13.49 -23.65 -1.15
N GLY A 347 12.40 -24.31 -1.53
CA GLY A 347 12.20 -24.77 -2.89
C GLY A 347 10.74 -24.81 -3.31
N VAL A 348 10.48 -24.56 -4.58
CA VAL A 348 9.17 -24.71 -5.21
C VAL A 348 9.36 -25.35 -6.58
N VAL A 349 8.76 -26.52 -6.79
CA VAL A 349 8.76 -27.20 -8.08
C VAL A 349 7.42 -26.96 -8.75
N ARG A 350 7.43 -26.28 -9.89
CA ARG A 350 6.25 -25.90 -10.69
C ARG A 350 6.29 -26.53 -12.09
N PRO A 351 5.17 -26.61 -12.80
CA PRO A 351 5.13 -27.06 -14.19
C PRO A 351 6.01 -26.25 -15.14
N VAL A 352 6.21 -24.96 -14.82
CA VAL A 352 6.97 -24.00 -15.65
C VAL A 352 8.42 -23.82 -15.19
N GLY A 353 8.90 -24.61 -14.23
CA GLY A 353 10.25 -24.51 -13.69
C GLY A 353 10.27 -24.39 -12.17
N SER A 354 11.43 -24.64 -11.57
CA SER A 354 11.63 -24.56 -10.13
C SER A 354 12.09 -23.18 -9.68
N ARG A 355 11.84 -22.89 -8.41
CA ARG A 355 12.39 -21.73 -7.69
C ARG A 355 13.16 -22.23 -6.47
N THR A 356 14.30 -21.62 -6.18
CA THR A 356 15.06 -21.86 -4.95
C THR A 356 15.23 -20.56 -4.19
N TYR A 357 15.04 -20.63 -2.87
CA TYR A 357 15.13 -19.49 -1.97
C TYR A 357 16.27 -19.70 -0.99
N ARG A 358 17.15 -18.70 -0.87
CA ARG A 358 18.26 -18.72 0.09
C ARG A 358 18.06 -17.61 1.11
N TRP A 359 18.22 -17.97 2.36
CA TRP A 359 17.94 -17.12 3.50
C TRP A 359 19.24 -16.67 4.17
N ASP A 360 19.26 -15.46 4.70
CA ASP A 360 20.34 -14.99 5.55
C ASP A 360 20.22 -15.52 7.00
N GLU A 361 21.17 -15.12 7.87
CA GLU A 361 21.18 -15.50 9.27
C GLU A 361 20.00 -14.93 10.07
N ALA A 362 19.44 -13.80 9.64
CA ALA A 362 18.25 -13.17 10.24
C ALA A 362 16.94 -13.80 9.74
N SER A 363 17.01 -14.83 8.89
CA SER A 363 15.86 -15.45 8.20
C SER A 363 15.10 -14.49 7.30
N LEU A 364 15.84 -13.62 6.58
CA LEU A 364 15.34 -12.80 5.49
C LEU A 364 15.74 -13.42 4.15
N LEU A 365 14.89 -13.27 3.14
CA LEU A 365 15.09 -13.85 1.81
C LEU A 365 16.22 -13.09 1.07
N ALA A 366 17.41 -13.68 1.12
CA ALA A 366 18.61 -13.07 0.58
C ALA A 366 18.76 -13.30 -0.93
N GLN A 367 18.32 -14.46 -1.47
CA GLN A 367 18.42 -14.75 -2.90
C GLN A 367 17.21 -15.52 -3.41
N VAL A 368 16.79 -15.17 -4.62
CA VAL A 368 15.84 -15.94 -5.44
C VAL A 368 16.61 -16.50 -6.64
N VAL A 369 16.47 -17.80 -6.88
CA VAL A 369 17.19 -18.52 -7.93
C VAL A 369 16.17 -19.21 -8.83
N ASP A 370 16.31 -19.05 -10.14
CA ASP A 370 15.43 -19.67 -11.13
C ASP A 370 15.77 -21.15 -11.40
N ALA A 371 15.04 -21.78 -12.33
CA ALA A 371 15.19 -23.18 -12.69
C ALA A 371 16.54 -23.50 -13.35
N ASP A 372 17.17 -22.53 -14.00
CA ASP A 372 18.46 -22.66 -14.68
C ASP A 372 19.65 -22.41 -13.73
N GLY A 373 19.36 -22.09 -12.47
CA GLY A 373 20.35 -21.79 -11.44
C GLY A 373 20.85 -20.34 -11.47
N VAL A 374 20.19 -19.47 -12.23
CA VAL A 374 20.51 -18.04 -12.28
C VAL A 374 19.97 -17.38 -11.01
N VAL A 375 20.84 -16.64 -10.32
CA VAL A 375 20.43 -15.79 -9.19
C VAL A 375 19.77 -14.54 -9.74
N GLU A 376 18.45 -14.46 -9.67
CA GLU A 376 17.67 -13.33 -10.19
C GLU A 376 17.86 -12.08 -9.35
N VAL A 377 17.92 -12.25 -8.03
CA VAL A 377 18.13 -11.14 -7.10
C VAL A 377 18.99 -11.59 -5.93
N THR A 378 19.85 -10.69 -5.45
CA THR A 378 20.56 -10.84 -4.17
C THR A 378 20.35 -9.59 -3.33
N ASN A 379 19.82 -9.74 -2.12
CA ASN A 379 19.54 -8.67 -1.19
C ASN A 379 20.47 -8.73 0.03
N THR A 380 20.82 -7.56 0.56
CA THR A 380 21.30 -7.40 1.93
C THR A 380 20.37 -6.49 2.70
N PHE A 381 20.26 -6.70 4.00
CA PHE A 381 19.29 -6.01 4.84
C PHE A 381 19.97 -5.29 6.00
N ASP A 382 19.31 -4.26 6.52
CA ASP A 382 19.64 -3.67 7.81
C ASP A 382 19.03 -4.47 8.97
N GLN A 383 19.32 -4.04 10.20
CA GLN A 383 18.83 -4.71 11.41
C GLN A 383 17.31 -4.70 11.56
N THR A 384 16.60 -3.86 10.80
CA THR A 384 15.13 -3.78 10.81
C THR A 384 14.48 -4.57 9.67
N GLY A 385 15.27 -5.21 8.79
CA GLY A 385 14.79 -6.00 7.66
C GLY A 385 14.54 -5.20 6.38
N ARG A 386 15.02 -3.94 6.31
CA ARG A 386 14.95 -3.11 5.10
C ARG A 386 16.14 -3.43 4.19
N VAL A 387 15.91 -3.44 2.90
CA VAL A 387 16.95 -3.67 1.90
C VAL A 387 17.98 -2.54 1.93
N THR A 388 19.26 -2.85 2.10
CA THR A 388 20.37 -1.90 2.00
C THR A 388 21.05 -1.96 0.64
N THR A 389 21.19 -3.16 0.07
CA THR A 389 21.64 -3.34 -1.31
C THR A 389 20.86 -4.42 -2.01
N GLN A 390 20.65 -4.25 -3.31
CA GLN A 390 20.08 -5.26 -4.17
C GLN A 390 20.92 -5.42 -5.44
N ARG A 391 21.24 -6.66 -5.78
CA ARG A 391 22.01 -6.99 -6.97
C ARG A 391 21.17 -7.79 -7.95
N SER A 392 21.09 -7.30 -9.18
CA SER A 392 20.39 -7.95 -10.30
C SER A 392 21.22 -9.12 -10.89
N PRO A 393 20.61 -10.01 -11.71
CA PRO A 393 21.31 -11.12 -12.36
C PRO A 393 22.43 -10.64 -13.31
N PHE A 394 22.34 -9.40 -13.80
CA PHE A 394 23.35 -8.79 -14.68
C PHE A 394 24.49 -8.09 -13.90
N GLY A 395 24.50 -8.23 -12.58
CA GLY A 395 25.57 -7.71 -11.71
C GLY A 395 25.44 -6.24 -11.31
N ARG A 396 24.37 -5.54 -11.73
CA ARG A 396 24.10 -4.17 -11.25
C ARG A 396 23.71 -4.21 -9.78
N THR A 397 24.34 -3.36 -8.98
CA THR A 397 24.05 -3.20 -7.56
C THR A 397 23.40 -1.85 -7.31
N THR A 398 22.19 -1.87 -6.74
CA THR A 398 21.47 -0.69 -6.26
C THR A 398 21.64 -0.59 -4.74
N ARG A 399 22.01 0.58 -4.25
CA ARG A 399 22.10 0.89 -2.81
C ARG A 399 20.93 1.74 -2.38
N TYR A 400 20.40 1.46 -1.20
CA TYR A 400 19.23 2.15 -0.63
C TYR A 400 19.65 2.92 0.62
N SER A 401 19.19 4.16 0.71
CA SER A 401 19.37 5.02 1.87
C SER A 401 18.01 5.54 2.31
N TYR A 402 17.62 5.22 3.54
CA TYR A 402 16.35 5.63 4.13
C TYR A 402 16.59 6.85 5.02
N LEU A 403 16.01 7.97 4.61
CA LEU A 403 16.19 9.26 5.26
C LEU A 403 14.91 9.63 6.03
N ALA A 404 15.06 10.46 7.07
CA ALA A 404 13.95 11.00 7.82
C ALA A 404 12.95 11.73 6.90
N GLY A 405 11.68 11.75 7.29
CA GLY A 405 10.63 12.42 6.51
C GLY A 405 10.08 11.57 5.36
N GLY A 406 10.28 10.24 5.35
CA GLY A 406 9.74 9.33 4.34
C GLY A 406 10.43 9.44 2.98
N VAL A 407 11.72 9.75 3.01
CA VAL A 407 12.54 9.90 1.81
C VAL A 407 13.43 8.68 1.65
N THR A 408 13.38 8.04 0.48
CA THR A 408 14.28 6.95 0.11
C THR A 408 15.08 7.35 -1.12
N ALA A 409 16.39 7.34 -0.99
CA ALA A 409 17.32 7.59 -2.09
C ALA A 409 17.96 6.27 -2.54
N THR A 410 18.12 6.10 -3.85
CA THR A 410 18.92 5.01 -4.42
C THR A 410 20.10 5.54 -5.21
N SER A 411 21.15 4.74 -5.26
CA SER A 411 22.31 4.99 -6.09
C SER A 411 22.85 3.69 -6.66
N ASP A 412 23.52 3.78 -7.80
CA ASP A 412 24.36 2.68 -8.31
C ASP A 412 25.59 2.50 -7.41
N GLU A 413 26.37 1.46 -7.66
CA GLU A 413 27.54 1.11 -6.85
C GLU A 413 28.58 2.22 -6.76
N ASP A 414 28.75 3.00 -7.84
CA ASP A 414 29.64 4.16 -7.93
C ASP A 414 29.01 5.48 -7.45
N GLY A 415 27.73 5.45 -7.05
CA GLY A 415 26.97 6.64 -6.65
C GLY A 415 26.53 7.54 -7.81
N SER A 416 26.78 7.14 -9.06
CA SER A 416 26.56 7.99 -10.26
C SER A 416 25.11 8.14 -10.67
N ARG A 417 24.21 7.29 -10.20
CA ARG A 417 22.77 7.34 -10.48
C ARG A 417 21.97 7.27 -9.20
N GLY A 418 21.04 8.18 -9.05
CA GLY A 418 20.16 8.18 -7.91
C GLY A 418 18.77 8.67 -8.26
N ASN A 419 17.76 7.90 -7.91
CA ASN A 419 16.39 8.38 -7.79
C ASN A 419 16.08 8.59 -6.31
N THR A 420 15.25 9.58 -6.03
CA THR A 420 14.76 9.86 -4.69
C THR A 420 13.25 9.77 -4.70
N TRP A 421 12.70 8.91 -3.85
CA TRP A 421 11.27 8.76 -3.63
C TRP A 421 10.89 9.48 -2.36
N ILE A 422 9.78 10.19 -2.41
CA ILE A 422 9.25 10.99 -1.31
C ILE A 422 7.86 10.50 -0.99
N HIS A 423 7.60 10.17 0.27
CA HIS A 423 6.34 9.61 0.74
C HIS A 423 5.68 10.53 1.76
N ASP A 424 4.36 10.47 1.84
CA ASP A 424 3.61 11.10 2.90
C ASP A 424 3.56 10.19 4.17
N ARG A 425 2.87 10.66 5.22
CA ARG A 425 2.72 9.94 6.49
C ARG A 425 1.97 8.60 6.37
N ARG A 426 1.33 8.33 5.24
CA ARG A 426 0.64 7.07 4.96
C ARG A 426 1.48 6.15 4.05
N GLY A 427 2.73 6.49 3.79
CA GLY A 427 3.61 5.76 2.88
C GLY A 427 3.24 5.87 1.40
N ARG A 428 2.36 6.83 1.02
CA ARG A 428 1.97 7.05 -0.37
C ARG A 428 3.03 7.87 -1.08
N LEU A 429 3.35 7.49 -2.31
CA LEU A 429 4.36 8.15 -3.12
C LEU A 429 3.87 9.53 -3.59
N VAL A 430 4.41 10.60 -3.04
CA VAL A 430 4.04 11.98 -3.39
C VAL A 430 5.07 12.67 -4.27
N GLY A 431 6.25 12.09 -4.46
CA GLY A 431 7.28 12.64 -5.33
C GLY A 431 8.34 11.63 -5.74
N VAL A 432 8.85 11.80 -6.96
CA VAL A 432 10.05 11.12 -7.46
C VAL A 432 10.95 12.16 -8.08
N VAL A 433 12.20 12.22 -7.63
CA VAL A 433 13.24 13.08 -8.19
C VAL A 433 14.24 12.20 -8.91
N ASP A 434 14.54 12.48 -10.17
CA ASP A 434 15.55 11.74 -10.94
C ASP A 434 16.96 12.27 -10.68
N ALA A 435 17.97 11.58 -11.25
CA ALA A 435 19.38 11.96 -11.11
C ALA A 435 19.70 13.37 -11.66
N GLN A 436 18.84 13.97 -12.49
CA GLN A 436 18.98 15.33 -12.99
C GLN A 436 18.23 16.36 -12.13
N GLY A 437 17.66 15.94 -10.99
CA GLY A 437 16.88 16.81 -10.11
C GLY A 437 15.47 17.13 -10.60
N ARG A 438 14.99 16.52 -11.68
CA ARG A 438 13.64 16.77 -12.20
C ARG A 438 12.62 15.97 -11.40
N ARG A 439 11.58 16.63 -10.94
CA ARG A 439 10.59 16.07 -10.04
C ARG A 439 9.27 15.76 -10.74
N GLN A 440 8.75 14.55 -10.50
CA GLN A 440 7.35 14.19 -10.68
C GLN A 440 6.66 14.27 -9.32
N SER A 441 5.42 14.74 -9.26
CA SER A 441 4.66 14.84 -7.99
C SER A 441 3.28 14.22 -8.14
N MET A 442 2.78 13.63 -7.06
CA MET A 442 1.45 13.05 -6.96
C MET A 442 0.74 13.56 -5.71
N GLY A 443 -0.58 13.75 -5.81
CA GLY A 443 -1.44 14.08 -4.68
C GLY A 443 -2.58 13.07 -4.57
N TYR A 444 -3.02 12.81 -3.33
CA TYR A 444 -4.07 11.85 -3.03
C TYR A 444 -5.10 12.47 -2.09
N ASP A 445 -6.35 12.05 -2.25
CA ASP A 445 -7.36 12.32 -1.24
C ASP A 445 -7.19 11.40 -0.02
N ARG A 446 -8.05 11.57 0.99
CA ARG A 446 -8.01 10.73 2.20
C ARG A 446 -8.25 9.23 1.93
N TRP A 447 -8.89 8.91 0.83
CA TRP A 447 -9.27 7.55 0.43
C TRP A 447 -8.22 6.85 -0.45
N GLY A 448 -7.11 7.53 -0.77
CA GLY A 448 -6.06 7.00 -1.62
C GLY A 448 -6.30 7.20 -3.11
N ASN A 449 -7.36 7.91 -3.52
CA ASN A 449 -7.55 8.24 -4.93
C ASN A 449 -6.50 9.28 -5.36
N LYS A 450 -5.87 9.06 -6.51
CA LYS A 450 -4.86 9.97 -7.05
C LYS A 450 -5.54 11.20 -7.68
N VAL A 451 -5.61 12.30 -6.93
CA VAL A 451 -6.31 13.52 -7.34
C VAL A 451 -5.45 14.47 -8.16
N MET A 452 -4.13 14.29 -8.16
CA MET A 452 -3.21 15.13 -8.94
C MET A 452 -1.96 14.36 -9.35
N VAL A 453 -1.52 14.56 -10.58
CA VAL A 453 -0.20 14.16 -11.07
C VAL A 453 0.43 15.33 -11.78
N ARG A 454 1.65 15.69 -11.38
CA ARG A 454 2.49 16.65 -12.09
C ARG A 454 3.70 15.92 -12.68
N THR A 455 3.87 16.00 -13.97
CA THR A 455 5.01 15.39 -14.69
C THR A 455 6.30 16.18 -14.49
N ARG A 456 7.45 15.60 -14.91
CA ARG A 456 8.78 16.24 -14.79
C ARG A 456 8.94 17.51 -15.62
N ASP A 457 8.16 17.67 -16.69
CA ASP A 457 8.08 18.88 -17.53
C ASP A 457 7.06 19.92 -17.00
N GLY A 458 6.50 19.66 -15.80
CA GLY A 458 5.64 20.61 -15.09
C GLY A 458 4.17 20.54 -15.47
N GLN A 459 3.76 19.67 -16.38
CA GLN A 459 2.36 19.52 -16.78
C GLN A 459 1.56 18.83 -15.69
N ALA A 460 0.35 19.32 -15.40
CA ALA A 460 -0.48 18.81 -14.34
C ALA A 460 -1.83 18.27 -14.84
N THR A 461 -2.18 17.10 -14.36
CA THR A 461 -3.53 16.51 -14.50
C THR A 461 -4.17 16.48 -13.11
N ALA A 462 -5.41 16.97 -13.01
CA ALA A 462 -6.18 16.90 -11.77
C ALA A 462 -7.44 16.04 -11.97
N CYS A 463 -7.82 15.28 -10.93
CA CYS A 463 -8.99 14.42 -10.93
C CYS A 463 -9.87 14.70 -9.72
N VAL A 464 -11.18 14.54 -9.87
CA VAL A 464 -12.17 14.57 -8.80
C VAL A 464 -12.88 13.23 -8.79
N PHE A 465 -13.12 12.72 -7.59
CA PHE A 465 -13.81 11.46 -7.36
C PHE A 465 -15.06 11.71 -6.52
N ASP A 466 -16.10 10.90 -6.74
CA ASP A 466 -17.30 10.90 -5.90
C ASP A 466 -17.11 10.09 -4.59
N ASP A 467 -18.16 10.02 -3.78
CA ASP A 467 -18.15 9.31 -2.50
C ASP A 467 -17.87 7.81 -2.65
N ARG A 468 -18.14 7.24 -3.82
CA ARG A 468 -17.85 5.84 -4.15
C ARG A 468 -16.45 5.61 -4.72
N GLY A 469 -15.65 6.68 -4.88
CA GLY A 469 -14.30 6.62 -5.45
C GLY A 469 -14.28 6.46 -6.97
N ARG A 470 -15.40 6.79 -7.65
CA ARG A 470 -15.47 6.82 -9.11
C ARG A 470 -15.04 8.19 -9.61
N ILE A 471 -14.24 8.22 -10.68
CA ILE A 471 -13.81 9.48 -11.27
C ILE A 471 -15.03 10.20 -11.88
N VAL A 472 -15.23 11.46 -11.53
CA VAL A 472 -16.32 12.31 -12.08
C VAL A 472 -15.81 13.47 -12.91
N LEU A 473 -14.54 13.88 -12.70
CA LEU A 473 -13.92 14.96 -13.48
C LEU A 473 -12.42 14.73 -13.61
N ARG A 474 -11.88 14.99 -14.81
CA ARG A 474 -10.43 15.10 -15.05
C ARG A 474 -10.14 16.38 -15.81
N ARG A 475 -9.16 17.13 -15.34
CA ARG A 475 -8.61 18.29 -16.02
C ARG A 475 -7.25 17.93 -16.59
N LEU A 476 -7.09 18.13 -17.89
CA LEU A 476 -5.84 17.85 -18.60
C LEU A 476 -4.92 19.10 -18.63
N PRO A 477 -3.61 18.93 -18.86
CA PRO A 477 -2.66 20.03 -18.98
C PRO A 477 -3.02 21.04 -20.07
N SER A 478 -3.67 20.59 -21.13
CA SER A 478 -4.18 21.44 -22.21
C SER A 478 -5.31 22.38 -21.78
N GLY A 479 -5.86 22.23 -20.56
CA GLY A 479 -7.07 22.92 -20.11
C GLY A 479 -8.36 22.17 -20.46
N ALA A 480 -8.32 21.16 -21.31
CA ALA A 480 -9.48 20.33 -21.63
C ALA A 480 -9.98 19.60 -20.39
N ARG A 481 -11.30 19.37 -20.36
CA ARG A 481 -11.99 18.68 -19.25
C ARG A 481 -12.68 17.43 -19.76
N GLN A 482 -12.67 16.39 -18.92
CA GLN A 482 -13.42 15.15 -19.13
C GLN A 482 -14.30 14.96 -17.90
N ALA A 483 -15.61 14.77 -18.10
CA ALA A 483 -16.56 14.52 -17.03
C ALA A 483 -17.28 13.19 -17.26
N TRP A 484 -17.60 12.49 -16.17
CA TRP A 484 -18.29 11.19 -16.20
C TRP A 484 -19.43 11.20 -15.21
N GLU A 485 -20.55 10.60 -15.62
CA GLU A 485 -21.71 10.37 -14.80
C GLU A 485 -21.96 8.85 -14.65
N TRP A 486 -22.32 8.44 -13.45
CA TRP A 486 -22.49 7.05 -13.07
C TRP A 486 -23.87 6.81 -12.50
N ASP A 487 -24.48 5.65 -12.77
CA ASP A 487 -25.71 5.25 -12.13
C ASP A 487 -25.49 4.62 -10.72
N GLU A 488 -26.59 4.23 -10.07
CA GLU A 488 -26.56 3.61 -8.74
C GLU A 488 -25.91 2.21 -8.73
N LEU A 489 -25.79 1.59 -9.91
CA LEU A 489 -25.18 0.27 -10.12
C LEU A 489 -23.70 0.37 -10.55
N ASP A 490 -23.09 1.55 -10.39
CA ASP A 490 -21.70 1.84 -10.77
C ASP A 490 -21.40 1.70 -12.28
N ARG A 491 -22.45 1.85 -13.13
CA ARG A 491 -22.30 1.82 -14.58
C ARG A 491 -22.17 3.25 -15.12
N LEU A 492 -21.27 3.44 -16.09
CA LEU A 492 -21.03 4.74 -16.72
C LEU A 492 -22.24 5.10 -17.63
N VAL A 493 -22.97 6.18 -17.34
CA VAL A 493 -24.12 6.62 -18.14
C VAL A 493 -23.80 7.77 -19.09
N SER A 494 -22.79 8.57 -18.78
CA SER A 494 -22.37 9.70 -19.64
C SER A 494 -20.87 9.95 -19.56
N ALA A 495 -20.25 10.29 -20.68
CA ALA A 495 -18.91 10.81 -20.75
C ALA A 495 -18.90 12.08 -21.61
N THR A 496 -18.45 13.18 -21.05
CA THR A 496 -18.35 14.49 -21.70
C THR A 496 -16.91 14.92 -21.84
N VAL A 497 -16.51 15.38 -23.02
CA VAL A 497 -15.20 15.98 -23.26
C VAL A 497 -15.41 17.42 -23.72
N THR A 498 -14.87 18.37 -22.97
CA THR A 498 -14.89 19.80 -23.32
C THR A 498 -13.46 20.22 -23.67
N GLY A 499 -13.27 20.82 -24.84
CA GLY A 499 -11.99 21.36 -25.29
C GLY A 499 -11.46 22.45 -24.35
N ALA A 500 -10.19 22.78 -24.48
CA ALA A 500 -9.62 23.94 -23.80
C ALA A 500 -10.31 25.21 -24.25
N ASP A 501 -10.47 26.18 -23.34
CA ASP A 501 -10.89 27.53 -23.67
C ASP A 501 -9.79 28.19 -24.52
N ASP A 502 -10.13 28.63 -25.72
CA ASP A 502 -9.17 29.25 -26.67
C ASP A 502 -8.81 30.71 -26.31
N GLY A 503 -9.32 31.20 -25.16
CA GLY A 503 -9.08 32.57 -24.69
C GLY A 503 -9.75 33.66 -25.53
N ALA A 504 -10.46 33.29 -26.60
CA ALA A 504 -11.18 34.21 -27.49
C ALA A 504 -12.69 34.30 -27.17
N GLY A 505 -13.13 33.72 -26.05
CA GLY A 505 -14.54 33.73 -25.63
C GLY A 505 -15.40 32.68 -26.35
N GLY A 506 -14.80 31.76 -27.11
CA GLY A 506 -15.46 30.62 -27.71
C GLY A 506 -15.59 29.50 -26.68
N ALA A 507 -16.83 29.01 -26.45
CA ALA A 507 -17.04 27.82 -25.68
C ALA A 507 -16.30 26.64 -26.34
N GLY A 508 -15.41 25.96 -25.60
CA GLY A 508 -14.68 24.81 -26.12
C GLY A 508 -15.64 23.77 -26.69
N VAL A 509 -15.23 23.11 -27.77
CA VAL A 509 -16.06 22.07 -28.41
C VAL A 509 -16.41 20.99 -27.36
N GLU A 510 -17.70 20.75 -27.19
CA GLU A 510 -18.21 19.72 -26.27
C GLU A 510 -18.65 18.47 -27.06
N ALA A 511 -18.12 17.32 -26.65
CA ALA A 511 -18.54 16.02 -27.17
C ALA A 511 -19.11 15.17 -26.02
N VAL A 512 -20.36 14.70 -26.19
CA VAL A 512 -21.03 13.89 -25.18
C VAL A 512 -21.32 12.50 -25.75
N THR A 513 -20.85 11.47 -25.03
CA THR A 513 -21.21 10.07 -25.28
C THR A 513 -22.14 9.58 -24.17
N ARG A 514 -23.28 9.00 -24.54
CA ARG A 514 -24.21 8.40 -23.58
C ARG A 514 -24.24 6.90 -23.74
N PHE A 515 -24.34 6.21 -22.62
CA PHE A 515 -24.40 4.74 -22.54
C PHE A 515 -25.78 4.33 -22.06
N VAL A 516 -26.38 3.36 -22.77
CA VAL A 516 -27.67 2.78 -22.42
C VAL A 516 -27.46 1.29 -22.16
N TYR A 517 -27.97 0.81 -21.04
CA TYR A 517 -27.85 -0.58 -20.63
C TYR A 517 -29.21 -1.26 -20.76
N GLU A 518 -29.29 -2.34 -21.50
CA GLU A 518 -30.49 -3.18 -21.64
C GLU A 518 -30.46 -4.28 -20.58
N GLY A 519 -31.54 -4.37 -19.78
CA GLY A 519 -31.76 -5.41 -18.79
C GLY A 519 -31.25 -5.10 -17.38
N PRO A 520 -31.67 -5.89 -16.41
CA PRO A 520 -31.14 -5.79 -15.05
C PRO A 520 -29.68 -6.17 -15.00
N ALA A 521 -28.93 -5.53 -14.11
CA ALA A 521 -27.49 -5.79 -13.91
C ALA A 521 -27.22 -7.18 -13.35
#